data_378a108a9fa06eadaed9d053153cd411
#
_entry.id   378a108a9fa06eadaed9d053153cd411
#
_cell.length_a   1.000
_cell.length_b   1.000
_cell.length_c   1.000
_cell.angle_alpha   90.00
_cell.angle_beta   90.00
_cell.angle_gamma   90.00
#
_symmetry.space_group_name_H-M   'P 1'
#
loop_
_entity.id
_entity.type
_entity.pdbx_description
1 polymer ?
#
loop_
_entity_poly.entity_id
_entity_poly.type
_entity_poly.pdbx_seq_one_letter_code
_entity_poly.pdbx_strand_id
1 'polypeptide(L)'
;MHFNNNKDVTLYKIIEMKKLFLLLFFMVSFALFSQKEWLKAGPMVGYCEMKEAMIWVQTSQECSVRIDYFAMDNVKEIFSSETQKSMPSNGFTNHLVLNKLQPGKQYHYDVFLNGKKVVLPYETSFLSKKLWMFREDAPDFSVAFGSCTYINEESVDRPGKGYGSGYEIFESIHAKKPNIMLWGGDNVYLREADWDSKTGIYHRYSHSRAIKELQPLLASTQHYAIWDDHDFGWNDAGRRY
;
A
#
# COMPACT_ATOMS: atom_id res chain seq x y z
N MET A 1 -57.14 -39.79 8.22
CA MET A 1 -56.32 -38.74 7.58
C MET A 1 -54.91 -38.88 8.12
N HIS A 2 -54.01 -39.49 7.36
CA HIS A 2 -52.59 -39.55 7.73
C HIS A 2 -51.87 -38.33 7.11
N PHE A 3 -51.51 -37.40 7.95
CA PHE A 3 -50.67 -36.25 7.52
C PHE A 3 -49.25 -36.74 7.26
N ASN A 4 -48.68 -36.25 6.15
CA ASN A 4 -47.43 -36.67 5.58
C ASN A 4 -46.24 -35.93 6.27
N ASN A 5 -45.87 -36.40 7.48
CA ASN A 5 -44.87 -35.79 8.39
C ASN A 5 -43.44 -35.73 7.80
N ASN A 6 -43.14 -36.47 6.74
CA ASN A 6 -41.78 -36.55 6.18
C ASN A 6 -41.41 -35.34 5.26
N LYS A 7 -42.39 -34.72 4.60
CA LYS A 7 -42.12 -33.56 3.73
C LYS A 7 -41.82 -32.28 4.51
N ASP A 8 -42.50 -32.12 5.66
CA ASP A 8 -42.32 -30.94 6.51
C ASP A 8 -40.96 -30.93 7.22
N VAL A 9 -40.49 -32.09 7.66
CA VAL A 9 -39.16 -32.29 8.28
C VAL A 9 -38.04 -32.02 7.26
N THR A 10 -38.22 -32.45 6.02
CA THR A 10 -37.21 -32.19 4.96
C THR A 10 -37.17 -30.72 4.56
N LEU A 11 -38.30 -30.06 4.45
CA LEU A 11 -38.37 -28.63 4.14
C LEU A 11 -37.75 -27.79 5.25
N TYR A 12 -38.03 -28.12 6.52
CA TYR A 12 -37.43 -27.46 7.68
C TYR A 12 -35.88 -27.57 7.67
N LYS A 13 -35.35 -28.78 7.43
CA LYS A 13 -33.89 -28.99 7.31
C LYS A 13 -33.24 -28.19 6.19
N ILE A 14 -33.91 -28.07 5.04
CA ILE A 14 -33.42 -27.27 3.90
C ILE A 14 -33.40 -25.79 4.25
N ILE A 15 -34.39 -25.28 4.96
CA ILE A 15 -34.46 -23.89 5.40
C ILE A 15 -33.34 -23.59 6.41
N GLU A 16 -33.12 -24.45 7.39
CA GLU A 16 -32.06 -24.29 8.38
C GLU A 16 -30.65 -24.37 7.74
N MET A 17 -30.43 -25.26 6.78
CA MET A 17 -29.19 -25.31 6.00
C MET A 17 -28.97 -24.01 5.20
N LYS A 18 -30.01 -23.46 4.57
CA LYS A 18 -29.90 -22.17 3.84
C LYS A 18 -29.59 -21.02 4.78
N LYS A 19 -30.17 -20.96 5.96
CA LYS A 19 -29.87 -19.97 6.99
C LYS A 19 -28.42 -20.07 7.46
N LEU A 20 -27.94 -21.29 7.73
CA LEU A 20 -26.56 -21.54 8.13
C LEU A 20 -25.57 -21.13 7.03
N PHE A 21 -25.88 -21.43 5.77
CA PHE A 21 -25.07 -21.06 4.62
C PHE A 21 -25.03 -19.54 4.42
N LEU A 22 -26.15 -18.85 4.61
CA LEU A 22 -26.27 -17.39 4.56
C LEU A 22 -25.46 -16.74 5.69
N LEU A 23 -25.52 -17.30 6.89
CA LEU A 23 -24.77 -16.82 8.06
C LEU A 23 -23.25 -16.98 7.88
N LEU A 24 -22.82 -18.13 7.34
CA LEU A 24 -21.43 -18.39 6.97
C LEU A 24 -20.93 -17.44 5.88
N PHE A 25 -21.74 -17.20 4.85
CA PHE A 25 -21.42 -16.25 3.78
C PHE A 25 -21.29 -14.83 4.31
N PHE A 26 -22.18 -14.40 5.23
CA PHE A 26 -22.12 -13.10 5.89
C PHE A 26 -20.88 -12.98 6.78
N MET A 27 -20.54 -14.02 7.57
CA MET A 27 -19.32 -14.01 8.40
C MET A 27 -18.03 -13.95 7.59
N VAL A 28 -17.95 -14.67 6.46
CA VAL A 28 -16.80 -14.60 5.55
C VAL A 28 -16.68 -13.22 4.91
N SER A 29 -17.80 -12.62 4.50
CA SER A 29 -17.82 -11.26 3.94
C SER A 29 -17.36 -10.21 4.96
N PHE A 30 -17.80 -10.31 6.22
CA PHE A 30 -17.36 -9.42 7.30
C PHE A 30 -15.86 -9.57 7.62
N ALA A 31 -15.34 -10.80 7.58
CA ALA A 31 -13.92 -11.04 7.82
C ALA A 31 -13.00 -10.48 6.72
N LEU A 32 -13.47 -10.46 5.46
CA LEU A 32 -12.75 -9.87 4.34
C LEU A 32 -12.81 -8.32 4.37
N PHE A 33 -13.92 -7.72 4.77
CA PHE A 33 -14.07 -6.27 4.90
C PHE A 33 -13.18 -5.70 6.02
N SER A 34 -13.09 -6.39 7.16
CA SER A 34 -12.33 -5.96 8.33
C SER A 34 -10.82 -5.80 8.08
N GLN A 35 -10.22 -6.54 7.12
CA GLN A 35 -8.78 -6.51 6.89
C GLN A 35 -8.32 -5.39 5.97
N LYS A 36 -9.15 -5.00 5.00
CA LYS A 36 -8.88 -3.84 4.15
C LYS A 36 -8.88 -2.55 4.97
N GLU A 37 -9.66 -2.48 6.04
CA GLU A 37 -9.72 -1.34 6.95
C GLU A 37 -8.44 -1.16 7.80
N TRP A 38 -7.63 -2.22 7.98
CA TRP A 38 -6.39 -2.13 8.73
C TRP A 38 -5.20 -1.65 7.90
N LEU A 39 -5.23 -1.84 6.59
CA LEU A 39 -4.25 -1.24 5.68
C LEU A 39 -4.68 0.20 5.38
N LYS A 40 -3.91 1.18 5.87
CA LYS A 40 -4.21 2.59 5.66
C LYS A 40 -3.61 3.12 4.37
N ALA A 41 -2.35 2.80 4.09
CA ALA A 41 -1.63 3.23 2.90
C ALA A 41 -0.55 2.23 2.48
N GLY A 42 -0.24 2.19 1.20
CA GLY A 42 0.67 1.23 0.60
C GLY A 42 -0.02 -0.11 0.27
N PRO A 43 0.77 -1.16 0.01
CA PRO A 43 2.23 -1.22 0.13
C PRO A 43 2.93 -0.27 -0.84
N MET A 44 4.16 0.15 -0.49
CA MET A 44 5.00 0.96 -1.37
C MET A 44 6.37 0.30 -1.53
N VAL A 45 6.80 0.13 -2.77
CA VAL A 45 8.16 -0.35 -3.07
C VAL A 45 9.12 0.82 -2.83
N GLY A 46 9.95 0.71 -1.82
CA GLY A 46 11.02 1.65 -1.56
C GLY A 46 12.21 1.42 -2.51
N TYR A 47 13.35 1.07 -1.98
CA TYR A 47 14.47 0.65 -2.82
C TYR A 47 14.31 -0.82 -3.24
N CYS A 48 14.88 -1.15 -4.40
CA CYS A 48 15.04 -2.53 -4.84
C CYS A 48 16.44 -2.72 -5.42
N GLU A 49 17.21 -3.62 -4.82
CA GLU A 49 18.57 -3.99 -5.20
C GLU A 49 18.62 -5.38 -5.83
N MET A 50 19.83 -5.90 -6.09
CA MET A 50 20.00 -7.24 -6.71
C MET A 50 19.52 -8.38 -5.82
N LYS A 51 19.66 -8.24 -4.50
CA LYS A 51 19.38 -9.32 -3.53
C LYS A 51 18.44 -8.91 -2.41
N GLU A 52 18.02 -7.65 -2.41
CA GLU A 52 17.22 -7.08 -1.35
C GLU A 52 16.26 -6.03 -1.90
N ALA A 53 15.06 -5.96 -1.34
CA ALA A 53 14.11 -4.87 -1.55
C ALA A 53 13.45 -4.50 -0.22
N MET A 54 12.93 -3.29 -0.13
CA MET A 54 12.19 -2.82 1.03
C MET A 54 10.76 -2.44 0.62
N ILE A 55 9.79 -2.99 1.32
CA ILE A 55 8.38 -2.67 1.18
C ILE A 55 7.91 -1.89 2.41
N TRP A 56 7.41 -0.68 2.19
CA TRP A 56 6.77 0.12 3.22
C TRP A 56 5.27 -0.17 3.28
N VAL A 57 4.74 -0.29 4.50
CA VAL A 57 3.31 -0.50 4.77
C VAL A 57 2.88 0.37 5.94
N GLN A 58 1.74 1.06 5.82
CA GLN A 58 1.12 1.77 6.93
C GLN A 58 -0.23 1.16 7.27
N THR A 59 -0.45 0.91 8.57
CA THR A 59 -1.71 0.40 9.08
C THR A 59 -2.51 1.49 9.82
N SER A 60 -3.80 1.24 10.03
CA SER A 60 -4.68 2.16 10.77
C SER A 60 -4.59 1.95 12.30
N GLN A 61 -4.01 0.84 12.74
CA GLN A 61 -3.92 0.44 14.14
C GLN A 61 -2.79 -0.57 14.36
N GLU A 62 -2.54 -0.92 15.63
CA GLU A 62 -1.54 -1.94 15.98
C GLU A 62 -1.93 -3.31 15.41
N CYS A 63 -1.02 -3.88 14.63
CA CYS A 63 -1.13 -5.25 14.15
C CYS A 63 0.24 -5.82 13.77
N SER A 64 0.32 -7.12 13.55
CA SER A 64 1.50 -7.74 12.96
C SER A 64 1.45 -7.58 11.43
N VAL A 65 2.58 -7.20 10.82
CA VAL A 65 2.74 -7.00 9.38
C VAL A 65 3.83 -7.92 8.86
N ARG A 66 3.57 -8.65 7.79
CA ARG A 66 4.51 -9.50 7.08
C ARG A 66 4.26 -9.43 5.58
N ILE A 67 5.32 -9.58 4.79
CA ILE A 67 5.26 -9.75 3.34
C ILE A 67 5.68 -11.17 2.99
N ASP A 68 4.85 -11.88 2.21
CA ASP A 68 5.27 -13.09 1.51
C ASP A 68 5.54 -12.74 0.05
N TYR A 69 6.58 -13.32 -0.56
CA TYR A 69 6.99 -12.98 -1.92
C TYR A 69 7.62 -14.17 -2.63
N PHE A 70 7.56 -14.16 -3.95
CA PHE A 70 8.12 -15.19 -4.82
C PHE A 70 8.50 -14.62 -6.19
N ALA A 71 9.49 -15.24 -6.83
CA ALA A 71 9.81 -14.93 -8.21
C ALA A 71 8.72 -15.46 -9.16
N MET A 72 8.29 -14.66 -10.14
CA MET A 72 7.19 -15.02 -11.03
C MET A 72 7.51 -16.23 -11.93
N ASP A 73 8.78 -16.52 -12.14
CA ASP A 73 9.24 -17.74 -12.83
C ASP A 73 9.40 -18.96 -11.91
N ASN A 74 9.21 -18.80 -10.59
CA ASN A 74 9.24 -19.88 -9.61
C ASN A 74 8.21 -19.67 -8.49
N VAL A 75 6.95 -19.73 -8.81
CA VAL A 75 5.81 -19.46 -7.88
C VAL A 75 5.69 -20.46 -6.73
N LYS A 76 6.43 -21.58 -6.77
CA LYS A 76 6.40 -22.60 -5.71
C LYS A 76 7.32 -22.26 -4.54
N GLU A 77 8.33 -21.43 -4.76
CA GLU A 77 9.30 -21.04 -3.74
C GLU A 77 8.89 -19.69 -3.14
N ILE A 78 8.18 -19.76 -2.01
CA ILE A 78 7.67 -18.58 -1.31
C ILE A 78 8.60 -18.25 -0.14
N PHE A 79 9.03 -17.01 -0.07
CA PHE A 79 9.77 -16.44 1.02
C PHE A 79 8.90 -15.48 1.83
N SER A 80 9.27 -15.26 3.09
CA SER A 80 8.61 -14.29 3.96
C SER A 80 9.62 -13.30 4.52
N SER A 81 9.20 -12.04 4.68
CA SER A 81 9.92 -11.06 5.49
C SER A 81 9.87 -11.45 6.96
N GLU A 82 10.67 -10.79 7.78
CA GLU A 82 10.43 -10.77 9.22
C GLU A 82 9.06 -10.13 9.51
N THR A 83 8.40 -10.61 10.56
CA THR A 83 7.14 -10.02 11.02
C THR A 83 7.45 -8.82 11.90
N GLN A 84 6.91 -7.65 11.55
CA GLN A 84 7.01 -6.43 12.34
C GLN A 84 5.68 -6.11 13.01
N LYS A 85 5.73 -5.36 14.11
CA LYS A 85 4.53 -4.85 14.80
C LYS A 85 4.38 -3.37 14.49
N SER A 86 3.23 -2.98 13.93
CA SER A 86 2.85 -1.57 13.79
C SER A 86 2.63 -0.95 15.16
N MET A 87 3.13 0.26 15.39
CA MET A 87 3.05 0.95 16.67
C MET A 87 2.68 2.43 16.49
N PRO A 88 1.94 3.03 17.44
CA PRO A 88 1.60 4.45 17.40
C PRO A 88 2.84 5.36 17.36
N SER A 89 3.92 4.94 18.06
CA SER A 89 5.16 5.72 18.17
C SER A 89 5.86 6.01 16.83
N ASN A 90 5.61 5.18 15.80
CA ASN A 90 6.16 5.35 14.45
C ASN A 90 5.06 5.65 13.40
N GLY A 91 3.89 6.13 13.82
CA GLY A 91 2.77 6.42 12.91
C GLY A 91 2.19 5.17 12.24
N PHE A 92 2.32 4.00 12.88
CA PHE A 92 1.89 2.68 12.37
C PHE A 92 2.58 2.27 11.06
N THR A 93 3.77 2.80 10.78
CA THR A 93 4.56 2.46 9.58
C THR A 93 5.48 1.28 9.83
N ASN A 94 5.71 0.49 8.78
CA ASN A 94 6.60 -0.67 8.80
C ASN A 94 7.47 -0.67 7.54
N HIS A 95 8.75 -1.02 7.69
CA HIS A 95 9.71 -1.18 6.61
C HIS A 95 10.16 -2.63 6.57
N LEU A 96 9.60 -3.40 5.65
CA LEU A 96 9.80 -4.85 5.58
C LEU A 96 10.86 -5.17 4.51
N VAL A 97 11.97 -5.72 4.96
CA VAL A 97 13.10 -6.09 4.09
C VAL A 97 12.89 -7.49 3.54
N LEU A 98 13.00 -7.62 2.21
CA LEU A 98 12.92 -8.86 1.45
C LEU A 98 14.34 -9.21 0.98
N ASN A 99 15.02 -10.13 1.67
CA ASN A 99 16.47 -10.34 1.53
C ASN A 99 16.87 -11.64 0.81
N LYS A 100 15.92 -12.33 0.17
CA LYS A 100 16.19 -13.57 -0.60
C LYS A 100 15.88 -13.38 -2.10
N LEU A 101 16.32 -12.25 -2.66
CA LEU A 101 16.14 -11.98 -4.07
C LEU A 101 17.27 -12.54 -4.91
N GLN A 102 16.97 -12.83 -6.16
CA GLN A 102 17.90 -13.11 -7.23
C GLN A 102 17.95 -11.92 -8.19
N PRO A 103 19.12 -11.57 -8.75
CA PRO A 103 19.24 -10.45 -9.69
C PRO A 103 18.41 -10.62 -10.97
N GLY A 104 17.76 -9.56 -11.41
CA GLY A 104 17.05 -9.50 -12.70
C GLY A 104 15.75 -10.31 -12.73
N LYS A 105 15.14 -10.59 -11.58
CA LYS A 105 13.88 -11.34 -11.49
C LYS A 105 12.72 -10.42 -11.16
N GLN A 106 11.58 -10.70 -11.81
CA GLN A 106 10.29 -10.12 -11.44
C GLN A 106 9.70 -10.87 -10.24
N TYR A 107 9.33 -10.14 -9.21
CA TYR A 107 8.71 -10.69 -8.00
C TYR A 107 7.26 -10.23 -7.88
N HIS A 108 6.42 -11.11 -7.39
CA HIS A 108 5.12 -10.80 -6.81
C HIS A 108 5.23 -10.84 -5.29
N TYR A 109 4.44 -10.02 -4.60
CA TYR A 109 4.39 -10.05 -3.14
C TYR A 109 2.97 -9.84 -2.59
N ASP A 110 2.71 -10.40 -1.42
CA ASP A 110 1.45 -10.34 -0.70
C ASP A 110 1.64 -9.72 0.69
N VAL A 111 0.74 -8.83 1.09
CA VAL A 111 0.72 -8.23 2.43
C VAL A 111 -0.12 -9.10 3.36
N PHE A 112 0.41 -9.39 4.54
CA PHE A 112 -0.31 -10.09 5.61
C PHE A 112 -0.42 -9.19 6.84
N LEU A 113 -1.65 -9.01 7.34
CA LEU A 113 -1.95 -8.32 8.59
C LEU A 113 -2.55 -9.32 9.57
N ASN A 114 -1.96 -9.46 10.76
CA ASN A 114 -2.32 -10.48 11.76
C ASN A 114 -2.45 -11.89 11.17
N GLY A 115 -1.52 -12.27 10.29
CA GLY A 115 -1.46 -13.58 9.66
C GLY A 115 -2.45 -13.81 8.53
N LYS A 116 -3.25 -12.81 8.16
CA LYS A 116 -4.23 -12.92 7.09
C LYS A 116 -3.82 -12.05 5.89
N LYS A 117 -3.92 -12.62 4.69
CA LYS A 117 -3.63 -11.93 3.42
C LYS A 117 -4.61 -10.78 3.19
N VAL A 118 -4.07 -9.61 2.84
CA VAL A 118 -4.85 -8.46 2.39
C VAL A 118 -5.16 -8.62 0.91
N VAL A 119 -6.43 -8.53 0.53
CA VAL A 119 -6.84 -8.57 -0.88
C VAL A 119 -6.83 -7.16 -1.43
N LEU A 120 -5.91 -6.90 -2.36
CA LEU A 120 -5.75 -5.61 -3.03
C LEU A 120 -6.37 -5.65 -4.43
N PRO A 121 -6.98 -4.54 -4.91
CA PRO A 121 -7.58 -4.48 -6.24
C PRO A 121 -6.55 -4.17 -7.35
N TYR A 122 -5.27 -4.20 -7.05
CA TYR A 122 -4.14 -3.93 -7.95
C TYR A 122 -3.02 -4.93 -7.73
N GLU A 123 -2.15 -5.04 -8.72
CA GLU A 123 -0.99 -5.92 -8.67
C GLU A 123 0.10 -5.35 -7.76
N THR A 124 0.74 -6.24 -7.01
CA THR A 124 1.88 -5.96 -6.15
C THR A 124 3.10 -6.67 -6.71
N SER A 125 4.00 -5.92 -7.33
CA SER A 125 5.17 -6.52 -7.97
C SER A 125 6.36 -5.55 -8.02
N PHE A 126 7.57 -6.10 -8.18
CA PHE A 126 8.77 -5.32 -8.42
C PHE A 126 9.82 -6.14 -9.19
N LEU A 127 10.73 -5.44 -9.87
CA LEU A 127 11.85 -6.04 -10.59
C LEU A 127 13.14 -5.82 -9.80
N SER A 128 13.86 -6.88 -9.43
CA SER A 128 15.19 -6.76 -8.83
C SER A 128 16.22 -6.28 -9.85
N LYS A 129 17.22 -5.52 -9.40
CA LYS A 129 18.29 -5.02 -10.29
C LYS A 129 19.03 -6.17 -10.95
N LYS A 130 19.31 -5.98 -12.24
CA LYS A 130 20.07 -6.94 -13.05
C LYS A 130 21.56 -6.88 -12.73
N LEU A 131 22.21 -8.02 -12.69
CA LEU A 131 23.65 -8.11 -12.54
C LEU A 131 24.32 -8.02 -13.93
N TRP A 132 24.45 -6.82 -14.45
CA TRP A 132 24.92 -6.55 -15.82
C TRP A 132 26.40 -6.15 -15.90
N MET A 133 26.90 -5.39 -14.89
CA MET A 133 28.25 -4.83 -14.91
C MET A 133 29.33 -5.90 -15.19
N PHE A 134 30.22 -5.63 -16.15
CA PHE A 134 31.26 -6.52 -16.65
C PHE A 134 30.76 -7.79 -17.38
N ARG A 135 29.46 -7.90 -17.74
CA ARG A 135 28.84 -9.09 -18.36
C ARG A 135 28.08 -8.77 -19.64
N GLU A 136 27.38 -7.67 -19.65
CA GLU A 136 26.51 -7.24 -20.75
C GLU A 136 26.31 -5.71 -20.68
N ASP A 137 25.64 -5.15 -21.66
CA ASP A 137 25.30 -3.73 -21.67
C ASP A 137 24.35 -3.38 -20.51
N ALA A 138 24.41 -2.12 -20.04
CA ALA A 138 23.53 -1.62 -19.00
C ALA A 138 22.07 -1.73 -19.46
N PRO A 139 21.16 -2.23 -18.63
CA PRO A 139 19.74 -2.30 -18.98
C PRO A 139 19.14 -0.91 -19.11
N ASP A 140 18.24 -0.74 -20.06
CA ASP A 140 17.39 0.44 -20.14
C ASP A 140 16.45 0.49 -18.93
N PHE A 141 16.15 1.70 -18.49
CA PHE A 141 15.16 1.95 -17.45
C PHE A 141 14.41 3.25 -17.69
N SER A 142 13.21 3.34 -17.16
CA SER A 142 12.37 4.53 -17.25
C SER A 142 12.18 5.18 -15.89
N VAL A 143 12.23 6.51 -15.87
CA VAL A 143 12.03 7.33 -14.67
C VAL A 143 10.83 8.25 -14.88
N ALA A 144 9.87 8.21 -13.97
CA ALA A 144 8.91 9.28 -13.82
C ALA A 144 9.44 10.27 -12.77
N PHE A 145 9.36 11.56 -13.08
CA PHE A 145 9.79 12.64 -12.19
C PHE A 145 8.62 13.58 -11.93
N GLY A 146 8.43 13.98 -10.67
CA GLY A 146 7.40 14.92 -10.27
C GLY A 146 7.74 15.59 -8.94
N SER A 147 7.12 16.73 -8.68
CA SER A 147 7.22 17.46 -7.43
C SER A 147 5.88 18.14 -7.12
N CYS A 148 5.79 18.83 -5.98
CA CYS A 148 4.65 19.67 -5.63
C CYS A 148 3.32 18.91 -5.61
N THR A 149 3.27 17.85 -4.81
CA THR A 149 2.10 16.96 -4.69
C THR A 149 1.12 17.47 -3.65
N TYR A 150 0.11 18.22 -4.09
CA TYR A 150 -0.92 18.76 -3.21
C TYR A 150 -2.15 17.85 -3.20
N ILE A 151 -2.46 17.25 -2.05
CA ILE A 151 -3.67 16.45 -1.82
C ILE A 151 -4.61 17.28 -0.95
N ASN A 152 -5.80 17.59 -1.49
CA ASN A 152 -6.78 18.41 -0.80
C ASN A 152 -7.35 17.72 0.44
N GLU A 153 -7.62 18.52 1.48
CA GLU A 153 -8.35 18.11 2.68
C GLU A 153 -9.22 19.28 3.13
N GLU A 154 -10.50 19.26 2.76
CA GLU A 154 -11.45 20.36 2.90
C GLU A 154 -11.53 20.93 4.32
N SER A 155 -11.33 20.10 5.33
CA SER A 155 -11.41 20.51 6.74
C SER A 155 -10.33 21.47 7.20
N VAL A 156 -9.20 21.53 6.49
CA VAL A 156 -8.03 22.35 6.87
C VAL A 156 -7.46 23.16 5.70
N ASP A 157 -7.92 22.93 4.47
CA ASP A 157 -7.53 23.72 3.31
C ASP A 157 -8.19 25.11 3.35
N ARG A 158 -7.59 26.06 2.64
CA ARG A 158 -8.16 27.39 2.49
C ARG A 158 -9.54 27.31 1.84
N PRO A 159 -10.51 28.15 2.27
CA PRO A 159 -11.84 28.17 1.66
C PRO A 159 -11.79 28.43 0.15
N GLY A 160 -12.63 27.75 -0.60
CA GLY A 160 -12.73 27.93 -2.04
C GLY A 160 -12.60 26.62 -2.81
N LYS A 161 -12.29 26.71 -4.09
CA LYS A 161 -12.07 25.55 -4.94
C LYS A 161 -10.74 24.88 -4.59
N GLY A 162 -10.74 23.57 -4.33
CA GLY A 162 -9.53 22.78 -4.14
C GLY A 162 -8.58 22.84 -5.34
N TYR A 163 -7.30 22.57 -5.10
CA TYR A 163 -6.28 22.52 -6.15
C TYR A 163 -6.41 21.24 -6.99
N GLY A 164 -6.09 21.36 -8.29
CA GLY A 164 -6.18 20.25 -9.23
C GLY A 164 -7.62 19.85 -9.54
N SER A 165 -7.79 18.60 -10.01
CA SER A 165 -9.08 17.94 -10.22
C SER A 165 -9.13 16.63 -9.42
N GLY A 166 -9.31 15.47 -10.06
CA GLY A 166 -9.01 14.18 -9.45
C GLY A 166 -7.51 13.90 -9.44
N TYR A 167 -7.13 12.75 -8.95
CA TYR A 167 -5.72 12.33 -8.83
C TYR A 167 -5.34 11.30 -9.91
N GLU A 168 -6.04 11.31 -11.05
CA GLU A 168 -5.88 10.38 -12.18
C GLU A 168 -4.48 10.46 -12.80
N ILE A 169 -3.72 11.51 -12.50
CA ILE A 169 -2.32 11.63 -12.89
C ILE A 169 -1.50 10.45 -12.40
N PHE A 170 -1.74 9.95 -11.18
CA PHE A 170 -1.02 8.80 -10.63
C PHE A 170 -1.35 7.51 -11.35
N GLU A 171 -2.61 7.31 -11.75
CA GLU A 171 -3.01 6.18 -12.58
C GLU A 171 -2.37 6.27 -13.97
N SER A 172 -2.30 7.48 -14.54
CA SER A 172 -1.65 7.73 -15.84
C SER A 172 -0.14 7.46 -15.79
N ILE A 173 0.53 7.82 -14.69
CA ILE A 173 1.95 7.50 -14.46
C ILE A 173 2.11 5.98 -14.30
N HIS A 174 1.28 5.34 -13.48
CA HIS A 174 1.30 3.88 -13.28
C HIS A 174 1.12 3.13 -14.62
N ALA A 175 0.23 3.57 -15.49
CA ALA A 175 -0.01 2.98 -16.80
C ALA A 175 1.23 3.02 -17.72
N LYS A 176 2.20 3.92 -17.48
CA LYS A 176 3.50 3.96 -18.17
C LYS A 176 4.51 2.96 -17.62
N LYS A 177 4.20 2.31 -16.48
CA LYS A 177 5.05 1.31 -15.83
C LYS A 177 6.49 1.78 -15.62
N PRO A 178 6.74 2.95 -15.01
CA PRO A 178 8.10 3.42 -14.78
C PRO A 178 8.82 2.48 -13.82
N ASN A 179 10.14 2.30 -14.02
CA ASN A 179 10.97 1.56 -13.07
C ASN A 179 11.15 2.33 -11.77
N ILE A 180 11.25 3.66 -11.88
CA ILE A 180 11.51 4.56 -10.77
C ILE A 180 10.53 5.73 -10.81
N MET A 181 9.96 6.10 -9.67
CA MET A 181 9.33 7.39 -9.44
C MET A 181 10.24 8.22 -8.54
N LEU A 182 10.70 9.34 -9.06
CA LEU A 182 11.53 10.30 -8.34
C LEU A 182 10.68 11.51 -7.95
N TRP A 183 10.54 11.73 -6.64
CA TRP A 183 9.82 12.85 -6.06
C TRP A 183 10.81 13.97 -5.76
N GLY A 184 10.65 15.11 -6.44
CA GLY A 184 11.59 16.22 -6.43
C GLY A 184 11.35 17.28 -5.37
N GLY A 185 10.77 16.89 -4.22
CA GLY A 185 10.40 17.79 -3.14
C GLY A 185 8.92 18.17 -3.17
N ASP A 186 8.44 18.78 -2.08
CA ASP A 186 7.01 19.04 -1.83
C ASP A 186 6.17 17.77 -2.01
N ASN A 187 6.63 16.69 -1.41
CA ASN A 187 5.92 15.39 -1.47
C ASN A 187 4.59 15.43 -0.74
N VAL A 188 4.46 16.37 0.20
CA VAL A 188 3.25 16.75 0.92
C VAL A 188 3.27 18.26 1.15
N TYR A 189 2.11 18.81 1.44
CA TYR A 189 1.99 20.20 1.88
C TYR A 189 1.44 20.21 3.29
N LEU A 190 2.28 20.49 4.29
CA LEU A 190 1.84 20.69 5.65
C LEU A 190 0.96 21.94 5.75
N ARG A 191 -0.16 21.82 6.48
CA ARG A 191 -1.05 22.95 6.78
C ARG A 191 -0.74 23.51 8.17
N GLU A 192 -1.30 24.66 8.48
CA GLU A 192 -1.19 25.30 9.80
C GLU A 192 -1.58 24.34 10.94
N ALA A 193 -2.54 23.45 10.69
CA ALA A 193 -2.98 22.43 11.65
C ALA A 193 -1.96 21.31 11.87
N ASP A 194 -1.00 21.14 10.95
CA ASP A 194 -0.01 20.06 10.98
C ASP A 194 1.33 20.50 11.57
N TRP A 195 1.64 21.80 11.46
CA TRP A 195 2.95 22.32 11.87
C TRP A 195 3.33 21.87 13.27
N ASP A 196 3.99 22.33 14.05
CA ASP A 196 4.36 22.19 15.46
C ASP A 196 3.95 20.86 16.17
N SER A 197 3.50 19.84 15.46
CA SER A 197 3.13 18.56 16.07
C SER A 197 3.51 17.33 15.22
N LYS A 198 4.16 16.36 15.88
CA LYS A 198 4.51 15.07 15.24
C LYS A 198 3.27 14.34 14.72
N THR A 199 2.15 14.44 15.40
CA THR A 199 0.89 13.82 14.99
C THR A 199 0.29 14.48 13.77
N GLY A 200 0.39 15.80 13.65
CA GLY A 200 -0.02 16.56 12.46
C GLY A 200 0.82 16.16 11.24
N ILE A 201 2.15 16.13 11.38
CA ILE A 201 3.06 15.68 10.32
C ILE A 201 2.69 14.24 9.87
N TYR A 202 2.53 13.32 10.81
CA TYR A 202 2.12 11.94 10.48
C TYR A 202 0.75 11.90 9.81
N HIS A 203 -0.20 12.72 10.24
CA HIS A 203 -1.51 12.81 9.62
C HIS A 203 -1.37 13.23 8.15
N ARG A 204 -0.63 14.29 7.87
CA ARG A 204 -0.45 14.82 6.50
C ARG A 204 0.19 13.79 5.55
N TYR A 205 1.26 13.15 5.97
CA TYR A 205 1.89 12.09 5.20
C TYR A 205 0.95 10.90 4.98
N SER A 206 0.20 10.50 6.03
CA SER A 206 -0.78 9.42 5.93
C SER A 206 -1.91 9.76 4.97
N HIS A 207 -2.46 10.98 5.06
CA HIS A 207 -3.52 11.46 4.19
C HIS A 207 -3.08 11.42 2.72
N SER A 208 -1.92 11.98 2.42
CA SER A 208 -1.38 12.03 1.05
C SER A 208 -1.07 10.64 0.49
N ARG A 209 -0.56 9.72 1.30
CA ARG A 209 -0.22 8.35 0.84
C ARG A 209 -1.42 7.41 0.75
N ALA A 210 -2.59 7.78 1.33
CA ALA A 210 -3.76 6.90 1.38
C ALA A 210 -4.72 7.07 0.19
N ILE A 211 -4.51 8.05 -0.71
CA ILE A 211 -5.40 8.22 -1.87
C ILE A 211 -5.36 7.00 -2.79
N LYS A 212 -6.54 6.59 -3.26
CA LYS A 212 -6.70 5.31 -3.97
C LYS A 212 -5.97 5.27 -5.32
N GLU A 213 -5.94 6.42 -6.02
CA GLU A 213 -5.32 6.56 -7.34
C GLU A 213 -3.80 6.38 -7.30
N LEU A 214 -3.18 6.64 -6.16
CA LEU A 214 -1.74 6.49 -5.95
C LEU A 214 -1.33 5.05 -5.63
N GLN A 215 -2.23 4.23 -5.04
CA GLN A 215 -1.84 2.91 -4.52
C GLN A 215 -1.22 1.98 -5.57
N PRO A 216 -1.74 1.84 -6.80
CA PRO A 216 -1.12 0.96 -7.82
C PRO A 216 0.31 1.39 -8.18
N LEU A 217 0.56 2.70 -8.25
CA LEU A 217 1.90 3.25 -8.51
C LEU A 217 2.85 2.95 -7.36
N LEU A 218 2.41 3.14 -6.11
CA LEU A 218 3.21 2.81 -4.92
C LEU A 218 3.59 1.32 -4.89
N ALA A 219 2.66 0.45 -5.24
CA ALA A 219 2.81 -0.99 -5.12
C ALA A 219 3.72 -1.65 -6.18
N SER A 220 4.05 -0.95 -7.27
CA SER A 220 4.75 -1.57 -8.41
C SER A 220 5.95 -0.79 -8.95
N THR A 221 6.25 0.37 -8.38
CA THR A 221 7.35 1.25 -8.82
C THR A 221 8.27 1.53 -7.65
N GLN A 222 9.58 1.63 -7.89
CA GLN A 222 10.54 2.05 -6.87
C GLN A 222 10.40 3.55 -6.61
N HIS A 223 10.34 3.95 -5.34
CA HIS A 223 10.15 5.35 -4.95
C HIS A 223 11.38 5.92 -4.25
N TYR A 224 11.89 7.02 -4.80
CA TYR A 224 12.94 7.85 -4.21
C TYR A 224 12.43 9.28 -4.07
N ALA A 225 12.81 9.96 -3.01
CA ALA A 225 12.36 11.32 -2.73
C ALA A 225 13.48 12.18 -2.16
N ILE A 226 13.42 13.48 -2.45
CA ILE A 226 14.12 14.50 -1.70
C ILE A 226 13.09 15.37 -0.96
N TRP A 227 13.54 16.18 -0.01
CA TRP A 227 12.70 17.13 0.72
C TRP A 227 12.76 18.52 0.09
N ASP A 228 11.65 19.26 0.25
CA ASP A 228 11.61 20.70 0.13
C ASP A 228 10.83 21.28 1.34
N ASP A 229 10.63 22.58 1.40
CA ASP A 229 10.14 23.29 2.58
C ASP A 229 8.76 22.79 3.07
N HIS A 230 7.82 22.55 2.16
CA HIS A 230 6.49 22.04 2.52
C HIS A 230 6.47 20.62 3.10
N ASP A 231 7.55 19.87 2.94
CA ASP A 231 7.67 18.52 3.51
C ASP A 231 7.88 18.52 5.03
N PHE A 232 8.32 19.68 5.60
CA PHE A 232 8.63 19.79 7.03
C PHE A 232 8.15 21.09 7.68
N GLY A 233 7.67 22.10 6.91
CA GLY A 233 7.31 23.38 7.47
C GLY A 233 6.35 24.21 6.61
N TRP A 234 6.38 25.50 6.82
CA TRP A 234 5.65 26.48 6.01
C TRP A 234 6.44 26.88 4.76
N ASN A 235 5.80 27.61 3.84
CA ASN A 235 6.42 28.09 2.62
C ASN A 235 7.73 28.87 2.90
N ASP A 236 8.78 28.54 2.17
CA ASP A 236 10.14 29.04 2.36
C ASP A 236 10.75 28.69 3.73
N ALA A 237 10.23 27.65 4.40
CA ALA A 237 10.84 27.12 5.62
C ALA A 237 12.26 26.62 5.34
N GLY A 238 13.16 26.88 6.26
CA GLY A 238 14.56 26.56 6.09
C GLY A 238 15.25 26.32 7.43
N ARG A 239 16.57 26.51 7.48
CA ARG A 239 17.40 26.22 8.66
C ARG A 239 16.91 26.85 9.98
N ARG A 240 16.08 27.88 9.91
CA ARG A 240 15.57 28.62 11.08
C ARG A 240 14.18 28.15 11.55
N TYR A 241 13.61 27.14 10.91
CA TYR A 241 12.36 26.53 11.31
C TYR A 241 12.59 25.52 12.42
#